data_32463479f19394d8fd9d6cf89050e8de
#
_entry.id   32463479f19394d8fd9d6cf89050e8de
#
_cell.length_a   1.000
_cell.length_b   1.000
_cell.length_c   1.000
_cell.angle_alpha   90.00
_cell.angle_beta   90.00
_cell.angle_gamma   90.00
#
_symmetry.space_group_name_H-M   'P 1'
#
loop_
_entity.id
_entity.type
_entity.pdbx_description
1 polymer ?
#
loop_
_entity_poly.entity_id
_entity_poly.type
_entity_poly.pdbx_seq_one_letter_code
_entity_poly.pdbx_strand_id
1 'polypeptide(L)'
;MSASAQNLDAWLDKQEVAKDDIAAFPLRAMAATLDRSESGDVVPPLWHWLYFLPIAPLSETGPDGHPKRGAFLPPVPLPRRMWAGGRLTFHTPLKVGERAVRTSTIANIEDKTGRSGRLVFVTVQHTIEVAGELKIEEEHDIVYRDAPHPDAPPPKAAPAPEGETWRRTIHTAPTLLFRYSALTFNSHRIHYDYPYVTEVEGYPDLIVHGPLIATLLVDLVRRELPDAMLQSFAFKAVRPTFANRPFTVCGKPSDDDKTIDLWAKDHEGYLTMRATAALA
;
A
#
# COMPACT_ATOMS: atom_id res chain seq x y z
N MET A 1 -4.62 35.77 -6.19
CA MET A 1 -3.83 35.83 -4.96
C MET A 1 -2.97 34.57 -4.93
N SER A 2 -1.66 34.69 -5.09
CA SER A 2 -0.72 33.58 -5.07
C SER A 2 -0.77 32.92 -3.67
N ALA A 3 -1.22 31.67 -3.61
CA ALA A 3 -1.05 30.88 -2.39
C ALA A 3 0.45 30.84 -2.10
N SER A 4 0.86 31.41 -0.98
CA SER A 4 2.23 31.34 -0.49
C SER A 4 2.65 29.88 -0.50
N ALA A 5 3.81 29.57 -1.09
CA ALA A 5 4.42 28.25 -0.99
C ALA A 5 4.52 27.92 0.51
N GLN A 6 3.66 27.00 0.98
CA GLN A 6 3.75 26.52 2.35
C GLN A 6 5.12 25.87 2.48
N ASN A 7 5.89 26.32 3.46
CA ASN A 7 7.18 25.72 3.76
C ASN A 7 6.93 24.29 4.30
N LEU A 8 7.01 23.29 3.41
CA LEU A 8 6.81 21.89 3.75
C LEU A 8 7.98 21.32 4.57
N ASP A 9 9.15 21.99 4.55
CA ASP A 9 10.35 21.57 5.30
C ASP A 9 10.11 21.55 6.81
N ALA A 10 9.13 22.33 7.30
CA ALA A 10 8.73 22.31 8.70
C ALA A 10 8.13 20.95 9.16
N TRP A 11 7.81 20.07 8.22
CA TRP A 11 7.33 18.71 8.49
C TRP A 11 8.44 17.66 8.48
N LEU A 12 9.64 17.97 7.98
CA LEU A 12 10.79 17.05 8.05
C LEU A 12 11.06 16.68 9.52
N ASP A 13 11.45 15.44 9.75
CA ASP A 13 11.73 14.85 11.06
C ASP A 13 10.55 14.85 12.04
N LYS A 14 9.36 15.27 11.60
CA LYS A 14 8.15 15.17 12.44
C LYS A 14 7.85 13.72 12.72
N GLN A 15 7.60 13.41 14.00
CA GLN A 15 7.35 12.07 14.46
C GLN A 15 5.93 11.91 15.02
N GLU A 16 5.42 10.70 14.89
CA GLU A 16 4.21 10.21 15.52
C GLU A 16 4.48 8.83 16.09
N VAL A 17 4.01 8.56 17.31
CA VAL A 17 4.15 7.26 17.97
C VAL A 17 2.76 6.67 18.19
N ALA A 18 2.56 5.45 17.73
CA ALA A 18 1.36 4.65 17.96
C ALA A 18 1.71 3.37 18.71
N LYS A 19 0.81 2.91 19.57
CA LYS A 19 0.93 1.64 20.30
C LYS A 19 -0.27 0.79 19.98
N ASP A 20 -0.05 -0.51 19.78
CA ASP A 20 -1.13 -1.45 19.52
C ASP A 20 -0.83 -2.81 20.15
N ASP A 21 -1.88 -3.54 20.51
CA ASP A 21 -1.81 -4.91 20.97
C ASP A 21 -2.07 -5.83 19.77
N ILE A 22 -1.14 -6.71 19.46
CA ILE A 22 -1.22 -7.58 18.28
C ILE A 22 -2.24 -8.67 18.53
N ALA A 23 -3.51 -8.38 18.22
CA ALA A 23 -4.64 -9.27 18.44
C ALA A 23 -4.76 -10.34 17.33
N ALA A 24 -5.27 -11.53 17.68
CA ALA A 24 -5.45 -12.62 16.71
C ALA A 24 -6.61 -12.38 15.71
N PHE A 25 -7.59 -11.53 16.05
CA PHE A 25 -8.79 -11.34 15.20
C PHE A 25 -8.45 -10.79 13.81
N PRO A 26 -7.65 -9.71 13.65
CA PRO A 26 -7.30 -9.17 12.33
C PRO A 26 -6.63 -10.22 11.42
N LEU A 27 -5.76 -11.08 11.98
CA LEU A 27 -5.10 -12.14 11.21
C LEU A 27 -6.10 -13.18 10.71
N ARG A 28 -7.00 -13.66 11.58
CA ARG A 28 -8.05 -14.61 11.17
C ARG A 28 -8.99 -14.02 10.13
N ALA A 29 -9.34 -12.74 10.26
CA ALA A 29 -10.22 -12.06 9.33
C ALA A 29 -9.54 -11.85 7.97
N MET A 30 -8.25 -11.52 7.94
CA MET A 30 -7.46 -11.44 6.70
C MET A 30 -7.30 -12.81 6.05
N ALA A 31 -6.99 -13.86 6.83
CA ALA A 31 -6.92 -15.22 6.31
C ALA A 31 -8.21 -15.64 5.61
N ALA A 32 -9.37 -15.40 6.27
CA ALA A 32 -10.68 -15.64 5.67
C ALA A 32 -10.97 -14.76 4.44
N THR A 33 -10.37 -13.57 4.36
CA THR A 33 -10.53 -12.67 3.21
C THR A 33 -9.71 -13.13 2.01
N LEU A 34 -8.57 -13.78 2.24
CA LEU A 34 -7.66 -14.26 1.20
C LEU A 34 -7.82 -15.77 0.92
N ASP A 35 -8.84 -16.42 1.49
CA ASP A 35 -9.06 -17.88 1.40
C ASP A 35 -7.80 -18.67 1.79
N ARG A 36 -7.25 -18.34 2.96
CA ARG A 36 -6.10 -19.03 3.55
C ARG A 36 -6.48 -19.72 4.85
N SER A 37 -5.84 -20.87 5.08
CA SER A 37 -5.78 -21.49 6.40
C SER A 37 -4.53 -20.97 7.11
N GLU A 38 -4.71 -20.04 8.04
CA GLU A 38 -3.62 -19.57 8.91
C GLU A 38 -3.77 -20.23 10.28
N SER A 39 -2.73 -20.91 10.70
CA SER A 39 -2.60 -21.47 12.04
C SER A 39 -1.27 -21.02 12.63
N GLY A 40 -1.32 -20.18 13.64
CA GLY A 40 -0.10 -19.71 14.29
C GLY A 40 -0.27 -18.32 14.89
N ASP A 41 0.75 -17.91 15.61
CA ASP A 41 0.84 -16.64 16.32
C ASP A 41 1.72 -15.62 15.60
N VAL A 42 2.42 -16.00 14.53
CA VAL A 42 3.29 -15.10 13.77
C VAL A 42 2.46 -14.26 12.79
N VAL A 43 2.68 -12.95 12.82
CA VAL A 43 2.08 -12.01 11.86
C VAL A 43 2.79 -12.17 10.52
N PRO A 44 2.08 -12.58 9.46
CA PRO A 44 2.66 -12.71 8.13
C PRO A 44 3.21 -11.35 7.62
N PRO A 45 4.25 -11.35 6.77
CA PRO A 45 4.74 -10.13 6.14
C PRO A 45 3.60 -9.33 5.48
N LEU A 46 3.61 -8.02 5.64
CA LEU A 46 2.59 -7.03 5.26
C LEU A 46 1.27 -7.08 6.05
N TRP A 47 0.99 -8.12 6.84
CA TRP A 47 -0.23 -8.15 7.65
C TRP A 47 -0.12 -7.28 8.92
N HIS A 48 1.06 -6.73 9.24
CA HIS A 48 1.20 -5.68 10.25
C HIS A 48 0.41 -4.40 9.88
N TRP A 49 0.03 -4.21 8.61
CA TRP A 49 -0.87 -3.13 8.17
C TRP A 49 -2.31 -3.25 8.70
N LEU A 50 -2.64 -4.37 9.35
CA LEU A 50 -3.92 -4.57 10.06
C LEU A 50 -3.92 -3.96 11.46
N TYR A 51 -2.80 -3.42 11.89
CA TYR A 51 -2.57 -2.82 13.19
C TYR A 51 -2.15 -1.35 13.05
N PHE A 52 -2.11 -0.62 14.16
CA PHE A 52 -1.80 0.82 14.16
C PHE A 52 -2.68 1.61 13.20
N LEU A 53 -3.96 1.28 13.16
CA LEU A 53 -4.91 1.83 12.21
C LEU A 53 -5.06 3.35 12.37
N PRO A 54 -5.23 4.11 11.26
CA PRO A 54 -5.38 5.56 11.30
C PRO A 54 -6.79 5.95 11.76
N ILE A 55 -7.08 5.78 13.05
CA ILE A 55 -8.39 6.06 13.64
C ILE A 55 -8.56 7.58 13.76
N ALA A 56 -9.43 8.13 12.92
CA ALA A 56 -9.85 9.53 12.99
C ALA A 56 -11.37 9.60 13.17
N PRO A 57 -11.89 10.58 13.94
CA PRO A 57 -13.33 10.85 13.98
C PRO A 57 -13.88 11.12 12.58
N LEU A 58 -15.13 10.72 12.32
CA LEU A 58 -15.76 10.92 11.02
C LEU A 58 -15.78 12.42 10.61
N SER A 59 -15.94 13.32 11.57
CA SER A 59 -15.86 14.78 11.36
C SER A 59 -14.48 15.27 10.92
N GLU A 60 -13.43 14.46 11.11
CA GLU A 60 -12.05 14.75 10.72
C GLU A 60 -11.64 14.05 9.43
N THR A 61 -12.57 13.47 8.69
CA THR A 61 -12.33 12.96 7.34
C THR A 61 -12.56 14.04 6.28
N GLY A 62 -11.76 13.97 5.21
CA GLY A 62 -11.91 14.80 4.02
C GLY A 62 -13.01 14.27 3.07
N PRO A 63 -13.28 15.00 1.98
CA PRO A 63 -14.29 14.59 0.99
C PRO A 63 -13.94 13.28 0.27
N ASP A 64 -12.66 12.93 0.22
CA ASP A 64 -12.13 11.67 -0.33
C ASP A 64 -12.25 10.49 0.63
N GLY A 65 -12.64 10.73 1.89
CA GLY A 65 -12.74 9.73 2.94
C GLY A 65 -11.45 9.49 3.74
N HIS A 66 -10.36 10.12 3.39
CA HIS A 66 -9.13 10.05 4.21
C HIS A 66 -9.20 11.02 5.40
N PRO A 67 -8.42 10.80 6.48
CA PRO A 67 -8.18 11.82 7.50
C PRO A 67 -7.70 13.13 6.87
N LYS A 68 -8.19 14.26 7.39
CA LYS A 68 -7.77 15.60 6.94
C LYS A 68 -6.26 15.75 7.01
N ARG A 69 -5.72 16.56 6.10
CA ARG A 69 -4.28 16.84 6.01
C ARG A 69 -3.85 17.87 7.06
N GLY A 70 -2.54 17.90 7.38
CA GLY A 70 -1.96 18.90 8.28
C GLY A 70 -1.82 18.44 9.74
N ALA A 71 -2.28 17.21 10.07
CA ALA A 71 -1.96 16.59 11.36
C ALA A 71 -0.52 16.04 11.33
N PHE A 72 -0.34 14.76 11.02
CA PHE A 72 1.00 14.18 10.85
C PHE A 72 1.56 14.47 9.46
N LEU A 73 0.85 14.09 8.39
CA LEU A 73 1.27 14.38 7.03
C LEU A 73 1.15 15.86 6.68
N PRO A 74 2.08 16.41 5.86
CA PRO A 74 2.07 17.82 5.48
C PRO A 74 0.79 18.20 4.72
N PRO A 75 0.33 19.46 4.85
CA PRO A 75 -0.86 19.96 4.17
C PRO A 75 -0.56 20.31 2.70
N VAL A 76 -0.08 19.34 1.93
CA VAL A 76 0.22 19.53 0.51
C VAL A 76 -1.03 20.00 -0.25
N PRO A 77 -0.99 21.13 -0.97
CA PRO A 77 -2.16 21.72 -1.64
C PRO A 77 -2.43 21.10 -3.01
N LEU A 78 -2.24 19.78 -3.15
CA LEU A 78 -2.51 19.02 -4.37
C LEU A 78 -3.69 18.06 -4.11
N PRO A 79 -4.70 18.00 -5.00
CA PRO A 79 -5.95 17.29 -4.72
C PRO A 79 -5.78 15.78 -4.54
N ARG A 80 -4.97 15.14 -5.36
CA ARG A 80 -4.82 13.69 -5.36
C ARG A 80 -3.66 13.24 -4.49
N ARG A 81 -3.91 12.23 -3.64
CA ARG A 81 -2.91 11.57 -2.81
C ARG A 81 -2.97 10.06 -3.06
N MET A 82 -1.82 9.45 -3.25
CA MET A 82 -1.73 8.01 -3.45
C MET A 82 -0.47 7.43 -2.77
N TRP A 83 -0.55 6.19 -2.31
CA TRP A 83 0.59 5.42 -1.88
C TRP A 83 1.25 4.80 -3.12
N ALA A 84 2.40 5.34 -3.50
CA ALA A 84 3.04 5.00 -4.77
C ALA A 84 3.98 3.79 -4.67
N GLY A 85 4.44 3.45 -3.47
CA GLY A 85 5.35 2.33 -3.24
C GLY A 85 5.86 2.29 -1.82
N GLY A 86 6.70 1.31 -1.53
CA GLY A 86 7.31 1.15 -0.23
C GLY A 86 8.45 0.13 -0.25
N ARG A 87 9.23 0.14 0.81
CA ARG A 87 10.34 -0.77 1.07
C ARG A 87 10.25 -1.25 2.51
N LEU A 88 10.42 -2.54 2.72
CA LEU A 88 10.30 -3.15 4.04
C LEU A 88 11.48 -4.06 4.31
N THR A 89 11.95 -4.06 5.54
CA THR A 89 12.91 -5.03 6.07
C THR A 89 12.29 -5.71 7.29
N PHE A 90 12.33 -7.03 7.30
CA PHE A 90 11.79 -7.87 8.38
C PHE A 90 12.97 -8.42 9.18
N HIS A 91 13.15 -7.96 10.42
CA HIS A 91 14.28 -8.35 11.28
C HIS A 91 13.93 -9.59 12.10
N THR A 92 12.84 -9.52 12.85
CA THR A 92 12.34 -10.64 13.65
C THR A 92 10.82 -10.74 13.57
N PRO A 93 10.23 -11.92 13.72
CA PRO A 93 8.78 -12.08 13.63
C PRO A 93 8.03 -11.25 14.68
N LEU A 94 6.97 -10.57 14.24
CA LEU A 94 5.97 -9.98 15.11
C LEU A 94 4.92 -11.04 15.46
N LYS A 95 4.46 -11.13 16.72
CA LYS A 95 3.59 -12.21 17.18
C LYS A 95 2.31 -11.70 17.85
N VAL A 96 1.28 -12.53 17.77
CA VAL A 96 0.03 -12.32 18.51
C VAL A 96 0.32 -12.31 20.02
N GLY A 97 -0.31 -11.39 20.74
CA GLY A 97 -0.12 -11.18 22.17
C GLY A 97 0.99 -10.19 22.51
N GLU A 98 1.81 -9.78 21.55
CA GLU A 98 2.81 -8.75 21.76
C GLU A 98 2.16 -7.35 21.80
N ARG A 99 2.75 -6.46 22.60
CA ARG A 99 2.44 -5.04 22.58
C ARG A 99 3.53 -4.31 21.81
N ALA A 100 3.17 -3.82 20.65
CA ALA A 100 4.10 -3.19 19.73
C ALA A 100 3.98 -1.66 19.73
N VAL A 101 5.09 -1.01 19.42
CA VAL A 101 5.20 0.44 19.26
C VAL A 101 5.64 0.73 17.84
N ARG A 102 4.86 1.54 17.10
CA ARG A 102 5.25 2.07 15.80
C ARG A 102 5.66 3.53 15.96
N THR A 103 6.88 3.87 15.58
CA THR A 103 7.34 5.25 15.40
C THR A 103 7.34 5.56 13.91
N SER A 104 6.65 6.63 13.53
CA SER A 104 6.56 7.12 12.15
C SER A 104 7.27 8.46 12.06
N THR A 105 8.17 8.61 11.09
CA THR A 105 8.96 9.84 10.87
C THR A 105 8.81 10.31 9.42
N ILE A 106 8.57 11.58 9.19
CA ILE A 106 8.64 12.18 7.84
C ILE A 106 10.12 12.27 7.46
N ALA A 107 10.60 11.29 6.69
CA ALA A 107 12.03 11.16 6.38
C ALA A 107 12.46 12.04 5.20
N ASN A 108 11.56 12.30 4.25
CA ASN A 108 11.87 13.12 3.08
C ASN A 108 10.63 13.79 2.50
N ILE A 109 10.81 15.00 1.96
CA ILE A 109 9.81 15.72 1.19
C ILE A 109 10.47 16.27 -0.06
N GLU A 110 10.01 15.86 -1.25
CA GLU A 110 10.51 16.34 -2.53
C GLU A 110 9.39 17.00 -3.33
N ASP A 111 9.58 18.25 -3.72
CA ASP A 111 8.68 18.99 -4.60
C ASP A 111 9.26 19.03 -6.02
N LYS A 112 8.60 18.39 -6.96
CA LYS A 112 9.07 18.27 -8.35
C LYS A 112 8.01 18.80 -9.30
N THR A 113 8.42 19.60 -10.27
CA THR A 113 7.58 20.00 -11.40
C THR A 113 8.06 19.29 -12.65
N GLY A 114 7.18 18.49 -13.24
CA GLY A 114 7.46 17.71 -14.45
C GLY A 114 6.45 18.00 -15.55
N ARG A 115 6.52 17.22 -16.63
CA ARG A 115 5.61 17.34 -17.79
C ARG A 115 4.14 17.12 -17.43
N SER A 116 3.87 16.35 -16.38
CA SER A 116 2.52 16.03 -15.89
C SER A 116 2.02 16.94 -14.76
N GLY A 117 2.66 18.10 -14.55
CA GLY A 117 2.34 19.04 -13.49
C GLY A 117 3.24 18.92 -12.26
N ARG A 118 2.80 19.50 -11.15
CA ARG A 118 3.51 19.47 -9.87
C ARG A 118 3.26 18.13 -9.17
N LEU A 119 4.34 17.58 -8.59
CA LEU A 119 4.35 16.35 -7.82
C LEU A 119 5.06 16.63 -6.50
N VAL A 120 4.45 16.26 -5.39
CA VAL A 120 5.14 16.29 -4.09
C VAL A 120 5.22 14.84 -3.58
N PHE A 121 6.43 14.40 -3.32
CA PHE A 121 6.72 13.10 -2.73
C PHE A 121 6.97 13.28 -1.24
N VAL A 122 6.36 12.46 -0.43
CA VAL A 122 6.61 12.39 1.02
C VAL A 122 6.98 10.97 1.35
N THR A 123 8.19 10.75 1.84
CA THR A 123 8.61 9.44 2.36
C THR A 123 8.42 9.43 3.86
N VAL A 124 7.63 8.47 4.34
CA VAL A 124 7.43 8.22 5.78
C VAL A 124 8.17 6.95 6.14
N GLN A 125 9.10 7.04 7.08
CA GLN A 125 9.75 5.89 7.68
C GLN A 125 8.97 5.44 8.90
N HIS A 126 8.75 4.12 9.03
CA HIS A 126 8.17 3.49 10.20
C HIS A 126 9.14 2.48 10.78
N THR A 127 9.30 2.48 12.09
CA THR A 127 9.90 1.39 12.85
C THR A 127 8.84 0.75 13.73
N ILE A 128 8.80 -0.58 13.78
CA ILE A 128 7.91 -1.33 14.67
C ILE A 128 8.78 -2.12 15.62
N GLU A 129 8.59 -1.87 16.92
CA GLU A 129 9.37 -2.46 18.00
C GLU A 129 8.48 -3.14 19.03
N VAL A 130 9.01 -4.19 19.65
CA VAL A 130 8.42 -4.89 20.80
C VAL A 130 9.46 -4.95 21.91
N ALA A 131 9.18 -4.37 23.07
CA ALA A 131 10.09 -4.29 24.22
C ALA A 131 11.50 -3.75 23.86
N GLY A 132 11.57 -2.83 22.87
CA GLY A 132 12.83 -2.24 22.38
C GLY A 132 13.57 -3.08 21.33
N GLU A 133 13.03 -4.24 20.95
CA GLU A 133 13.56 -5.03 19.82
C GLU A 133 12.89 -4.61 18.53
N LEU A 134 13.70 -4.23 17.53
CA LEU A 134 13.24 -3.86 16.20
C LEU A 134 12.71 -5.10 15.46
N LYS A 135 11.46 -5.06 15.03
CA LYS A 135 10.78 -6.11 14.29
C LYS A 135 10.73 -5.83 12.80
N ILE A 136 10.29 -4.62 12.44
CA ILE A 136 10.08 -4.22 11.05
C ILE A 136 10.54 -2.77 10.87
N GLU A 137 11.26 -2.52 9.77
CA GLU A 137 11.47 -1.19 9.21
C GLU A 137 10.70 -1.08 7.90
N GLU A 138 10.07 0.06 7.69
CA GLU A 138 9.27 0.28 6.50
C GLU A 138 9.35 1.74 6.04
N GLU A 139 9.38 1.95 4.73
CA GLU A 139 9.24 3.26 4.11
C GLU A 139 8.01 3.29 3.21
N HIS A 140 7.15 4.30 3.42
CA HIS A 140 6.02 4.59 2.55
C HIS A 140 6.33 5.77 1.65
N ASP A 141 6.23 5.60 0.34
CA ASP A 141 6.33 6.67 -0.64
C ASP A 141 4.91 7.17 -0.97
N ILE A 142 4.55 8.32 -0.44
CA ILE A 142 3.27 8.99 -0.70
C ILE A 142 3.48 10.04 -1.76
N VAL A 143 2.64 10.04 -2.80
CA VAL A 143 2.67 11.01 -3.89
C VAL A 143 1.42 11.87 -3.86
N TYR A 144 1.62 13.17 -3.89
CA TYR A 144 0.57 14.16 -4.13
C TYR A 144 0.72 14.71 -5.54
N ARG A 145 -0.38 14.89 -6.24
CA ARG A 145 -0.38 15.38 -7.63
C ARG A 145 -1.63 16.17 -7.95
N ASP A 146 -1.55 16.98 -8.99
CA ASP A 146 -2.71 17.62 -9.60
C ASP A 146 -3.68 16.58 -10.21
N ALA A 147 -4.94 16.99 -10.35
CA ALA A 147 -5.87 16.26 -11.20
C ALA A 147 -5.32 16.27 -12.64
N PRO A 148 -5.45 15.16 -13.38
CA PRO A 148 -5.07 15.17 -14.80
C PRO A 148 -5.90 16.20 -15.55
N HIS A 149 -5.28 16.85 -16.54
CA HIS A 149 -6.03 17.72 -17.43
C HIS A 149 -7.10 16.89 -18.15
N PRO A 150 -8.35 17.36 -18.30
CA PRO A 150 -9.42 16.59 -18.94
C PRO A 150 -9.06 16.08 -20.34
N ASP A 151 -8.30 16.88 -21.10
CA ASP A 151 -7.87 16.54 -22.46
C ASP A 151 -6.50 15.86 -22.53
N ALA A 152 -5.89 15.53 -21.37
CA ALA A 152 -4.61 14.85 -21.39
C ALA A 152 -4.80 13.40 -21.84
N PRO A 153 -3.97 12.91 -22.80
CA PRO A 153 -4.04 11.52 -23.18
C PRO A 153 -3.72 10.63 -21.97
N PRO A 154 -4.39 9.48 -21.84
CA PRO A 154 -4.08 8.55 -20.76
C PRO A 154 -2.59 8.16 -20.82
N PRO A 155 -1.93 7.98 -19.66
CA PRO A 155 -0.55 7.52 -19.62
C PRO A 155 -0.40 6.23 -20.41
N LYS A 156 0.66 6.16 -21.25
CA LYS A 156 0.94 4.96 -22.06
C LYS A 156 1.13 3.76 -21.12
N ALA A 157 0.30 2.75 -21.28
CA ALA A 157 0.41 1.51 -20.52
C ALA A 157 1.67 0.74 -20.95
N ALA A 158 2.44 0.27 -19.99
CA ALA A 158 3.57 -0.60 -20.23
C ALA A 158 3.13 -2.07 -20.16
N PRO A 159 3.54 -2.94 -21.09
CA PRO A 159 3.26 -4.37 -20.96
C PRO A 159 3.93 -4.91 -19.70
N ALA A 160 3.31 -5.91 -19.09
CA ALA A 160 3.93 -6.61 -17.98
C ALA A 160 5.10 -7.47 -18.44
N PRO A 161 6.06 -7.82 -17.57
CA PRO A 161 7.06 -8.84 -17.88
C PRO A 161 6.40 -10.17 -18.25
N GLU A 162 7.10 -10.97 -19.03
CA GLU A 162 6.72 -12.32 -19.43
C GLU A 162 7.66 -13.35 -18.77
N GLY A 163 7.26 -14.62 -18.81
CA GLY A 163 8.07 -15.73 -18.32
C GLY A 163 7.98 -15.91 -16.81
N GLU A 164 6.81 -15.62 -16.25
CA GLU A 164 6.49 -15.95 -14.85
C GLU A 164 6.58 -17.46 -14.60
N THR A 165 7.17 -17.83 -13.46
CA THR A 165 7.16 -19.22 -12.93
C THR A 165 5.86 -19.49 -12.18
N TRP A 166 5.38 -18.48 -11.45
CA TRP A 166 4.17 -18.54 -10.64
C TRP A 166 3.15 -17.51 -11.10
N ARG A 167 1.89 -17.89 -11.06
CA ARG A 167 0.80 -16.96 -11.37
C ARG A 167 -0.47 -17.32 -10.62
N ARG A 168 -1.21 -16.31 -10.21
CA ARG A 168 -2.55 -16.47 -9.63
C ARG A 168 -3.47 -15.37 -10.13
N THR A 169 -4.61 -15.77 -10.68
CA THR A 169 -5.66 -14.81 -11.09
C THR A 169 -6.50 -14.43 -9.86
N ILE A 170 -6.70 -13.14 -9.68
CA ILE A 170 -7.46 -12.56 -8.59
C ILE A 170 -8.76 -11.98 -9.15
N HIS A 171 -9.89 -12.41 -8.59
CA HIS A 171 -11.21 -11.86 -8.89
C HIS A 171 -11.56 -10.81 -7.84
N THR A 172 -11.60 -9.55 -8.25
CA THR A 172 -11.83 -8.40 -7.37
C THR A 172 -13.31 -8.06 -7.26
N ALA A 173 -14.05 -8.89 -6.54
CA ALA A 173 -15.42 -8.55 -6.17
C ALA A 173 -15.47 -7.38 -5.17
N PRO A 174 -16.53 -6.56 -5.16
CA PRO A 174 -16.70 -5.49 -4.17
C PRO A 174 -16.56 -5.96 -2.72
N THR A 175 -16.93 -7.21 -2.44
CA THR A 175 -16.78 -7.83 -1.12
C THR A 175 -15.33 -7.92 -0.66
N LEU A 176 -14.38 -8.21 -1.58
CA LEU A 176 -12.95 -8.24 -1.26
C LEU A 176 -12.46 -6.85 -0.88
N LEU A 177 -12.84 -5.82 -1.67
CA LEU A 177 -12.45 -4.44 -1.42
C LEU A 177 -13.03 -3.94 -0.08
N PHE A 178 -14.31 -4.21 0.18
CA PHE A 178 -14.96 -3.87 1.44
C PHE A 178 -14.25 -4.49 2.66
N ARG A 179 -13.98 -5.81 2.61
CA ARG A 179 -13.30 -6.51 3.70
C ARG A 179 -11.91 -5.94 3.97
N TYR A 180 -11.14 -5.66 2.91
CA TYR A 180 -9.82 -5.08 3.05
C TYR A 180 -9.89 -3.66 3.62
N SER A 181 -10.80 -2.80 3.12
CA SER A 181 -11.07 -1.48 3.69
C SER A 181 -11.44 -1.54 5.17
N ALA A 182 -12.32 -2.47 5.55
CA ALA A 182 -12.74 -2.64 6.94
C ALA A 182 -11.58 -3.08 7.85
N LEU A 183 -10.76 -4.02 7.39
CA LEU A 183 -9.62 -4.55 8.15
C LEU A 183 -8.49 -3.54 8.32
N THR A 184 -8.32 -2.63 7.37
CA THR A 184 -7.30 -1.58 7.40
C THR A 184 -7.84 -0.22 7.84
N PHE A 185 -9.11 -0.14 8.23
CA PHE A 185 -9.84 1.09 8.54
C PHE A 185 -9.67 2.18 7.45
N ASN A 186 -9.60 1.74 6.20
CA ASN A 186 -9.39 2.61 5.05
C ASN A 186 -10.73 3.03 4.43
N SER A 187 -11.11 4.27 4.67
CA SER A 187 -12.35 4.85 4.16
C SER A 187 -12.19 5.67 2.86
N HIS A 188 -11.09 5.49 2.12
CA HIS A 188 -10.90 6.17 0.84
C HIS A 188 -11.97 5.73 -0.16
N ARG A 189 -12.79 6.69 -0.59
CA ARG A 189 -14.02 6.47 -1.38
C ARG A 189 -13.79 5.77 -2.71
N ILE A 190 -12.62 5.88 -3.29
CA ILE A 190 -12.30 5.23 -4.58
C ILE A 190 -12.40 3.71 -4.54
N HIS A 191 -12.42 3.10 -3.34
CA HIS A 191 -12.46 1.66 -3.18
C HIS A 191 -13.89 1.09 -3.00
N TYR A 192 -14.89 1.95 -2.72
CA TYR A 192 -16.24 1.47 -2.43
C TYR A 192 -17.38 2.37 -2.95
N ASP A 193 -17.10 3.65 -3.26
CA ASP A 193 -18.12 4.62 -3.69
C ASP A 193 -18.04 4.80 -5.21
N TYR A 194 -18.84 4.00 -5.93
CA TYR A 194 -18.83 3.99 -7.39
C TYR A 194 -19.18 5.35 -8.02
N PRO A 195 -20.24 6.09 -7.58
CA PRO A 195 -20.50 7.44 -8.09
C PRO A 195 -19.33 8.39 -7.88
N TYR A 196 -18.71 8.36 -6.70
CA TYR A 196 -17.57 9.22 -6.42
C TYR A 196 -16.37 8.93 -7.33
N VAL A 197 -16.00 7.67 -7.48
CA VAL A 197 -14.83 7.30 -8.27
C VAL A 197 -15.02 7.60 -9.75
N THR A 198 -16.24 7.51 -10.28
CA THR A 198 -16.54 7.74 -11.70
C THR A 198 -16.84 9.20 -12.00
N GLU A 199 -17.63 9.88 -11.19
CA GLU A 199 -18.09 11.24 -11.47
C GLU A 199 -17.17 12.33 -10.93
N VAL A 200 -16.47 12.06 -9.80
CA VAL A 200 -15.58 13.04 -9.16
C VAL A 200 -14.12 12.77 -9.51
N GLU A 201 -13.67 11.49 -9.42
CA GLU A 201 -12.27 11.12 -9.71
C GLU A 201 -12.03 10.83 -11.20
N GLY A 202 -13.09 10.54 -11.98
CA GLY A 202 -13.02 10.28 -13.41
C GLY A 202 -12.38 8.92 -13.79
N TYR A 203 -12.39 7.95 -12.87
CA TYR A 203 -11.95 6.59 -13.16
C TYR A 203 -13.10 5.74 -13.72
N PRO A 204 -12.81 4.70 -14.51
CA PRO A 204 -13.86 3.88 -15.12
C PRO A 204 -14.55 2.93 -14.14
N ASP A 205 -13.96 2.65 -12.98
CA ASP A 205 -14.47 1.70 -11.97
C ASP A 205 -13.80 1.93 -10.62
N LEU A 206 -14.27 1.20 -9.58
CA LEU A 206 -13.62 1.15 -8.28
C LEU A 206 -12.17 0.69 -8.41
N ILE A 207 -11.29 1.25 -7.60
CA ILE A 207 -9.86 0.96 -7.63
C ILE A 207 -9.53 -0.09 -6.57
N VAL A 208 -8.75 -1.09 -6.95
CA VAL A 208 -8.17 -2.06 -6.02
C VAL A 208 -7.08 -1.38 -5.19
N HIS A 209 -7.09 -1.60 -3.88
CA HIS A 209 -6.08 -1.02 -2.99
C HIS A 209 -4.67 -1.45 -3.38
N GLY A 210 -3.75 -0.49 -3.54
CA GLY A 210 -2.35 -0.79 -3.77
C GLY A 210 -1.75 -1.74 -2.72
N PRO A 211 -1.96 -1.48 -1.41
CA PRO A 211 -1.53 -2.40 -0.35
C PRO A 211 -2.13 -3.81 -0.44
N LEU A 212 -3.38 -3.97 -0.90
CA LEU A 212 -3.95 -5.30 -1.15
C LEU A 212 -3.20 -6.03 -2.26
N ILE A 213 -2.85 -5.34 -3.35
CA ILE A 213 -2.07 -5.94 -4.45
C ILE A 213 -0.69 -6.37 -3.93
N ALA A 214 0.00 -5.53 -3.16
CA ALA A 214 1.28 -5.87 -2.52
C ALA A 214 1.14 -7.10 -1.59
N THR A 215 0.08 -7.14 -0.77
CA THR A 215 -0.25 -8.28 0.08
C THR A 215 -0.45 -9.56 -0.72
N LEU A 216 -1.15 -9.49 -1.86
CA LEU A 216 -1.40 -10.64 -2.73
C LEU A 216 -0.13 -11.12 -3.45
N LEU A 217 0.82 -10.22 -3.77
CA LEU A 217 2.13 -10.59 -4.30
C LEU A 217 2.96 -11.36 -3.25
N VAL A 218 2.99 -10.89 -2.01
CA VAL A 218 3.62 -11.63 -0.89
C VAL A 218 2.86 -12.93 -0.59
N ASP A 219 1.53 -12.93 -0.67
CA ASP A 219 0.71 -14.13 -0.52
C ASP A 219 1.04 -15.18 -1.60
N LEU A 220 1.35 -14.78 -2.82
CA LEU A 220 1.82 -15.69 -3.87
C LEU A 220 3.14 -16.36 -3.44
N VAL A 221 4.13 -15.60 -2.98
CA VAL A 221 5.40 -16.18 -2.46
C VAL A 221 5.14 -17.19 -1.34
N ARG A 222 4.31 -16.84 -0.36
CA ARG A 222 3.96 -17.70 0.77
C ARG A 222 3.17 -18.96 0.38
N ARG A 223 2.51 -18.98 -0.77
CA ARG A 223 1.83 -20.15 -1.31
C ARG A 223 2.79 -21.09 -2.03
N GLU A 224 3.73 -20.54 -2.78
CA GLU A 224 4.69 -21.30 -3.56
C GLU A 224 5.88 -21.77 -2.71
N LEU A 225 6.27 -20.97 -1.70
CA LEU A 225 7.38 -21.23 -0.78
C LEU A 225 6.89 -21.06 0.68
N PRO A 226 6.12 -22.01 1.23
CA PRO A 226 5.47 -21.87 2.54
C PRO A 226 6.46 -21.75 3.71
N ASP A 227 7.65 -22.32 3.59
CA ASP A 227 8.70 -22.32 4.62
C ASP A 227 9.72 -21.18 4.46
N ALA A 228 9.64 -20.39 3.38
CA ALA A 228 10.57 -19.30 3.15
C ALA A 228 10.29 -18.11 4.05
N MET A 229 11.36 -17.54 4.60
CA MET A 229 11.29 -16.30 5.36
C MET A 229 11.66 -15.11 4.47
N LEU A 230 10.78 -14.13 4.39
CA LEU A 230 11.10 -12.86 3.72
C LEU A 230 12.02 -12.03 4.61
N GLN A 231 13.15 -11.62 4.03
CA GLN A 231 14.07 -10.66 4.64
C GLN A 231 13.67 -9.22 4.26
N SER A 232 13.30 -9.01 3.00
CA SER A 232 12.85 -7.70 2.54
C SER A 232 11.80 -7.79 1.43
N PHE A 233 11.07 -6.69 1.26
CA PHE A 233 10.10 -6.54 0.19
C PHE A 233 10.06 -5.07 -0.27
N ALA A 234 10.14 -4.84 -1.56
CA ALA A 234 9.99 -3.52 -2.15
C ALA A 234 8.95 -3.56 -3.27
N PHE A 235 8.09 -2.54 -3.34
CA PHE A 235 7.06 -2.48 -4.38
C PHE A 235 6.86 -1.05 -4.90
N LYS A 236 6.37 -0.97 -6.13
CA LYS A 236 5.99 0.30 -6.77
C LYS A 236 4.71 0.12 -7.57
N ALA A 237 3.70 0.92 -7.25
CA ALA A 237 2.51 1.05 -8.08
C ALA A 237 2.85 1.76 -9.40
N VAL A 238 2.36 1.21 -10.51
CA VAL A 238 2.63 1.72 -11.86
C VAL A 238 1.38 2.37 -12.44
N ARG A 239 0.22 1.71 -12.30
CA ARG A 239 -1.07 2.22 -12.74
C ARG A 239 -2.20 1.65 -11.88
N PRO A 240 -3.39 2.27 -11.85
CA PRO A 240 -4.55 1.73 -11.14
C PRO A 240 -4.95 0.34 -11.67
N THR A 241 -5.36 -0.54 -10.76
CA THR A 241 -6.05 -1.80 -11.06
C THR A 241 -7.52 -1.60 -10.72
N PHE A 242 -8.43 -1.91 -11.66
CA PHE A 242 -9.86 -1.70 -11.49
C PHE A 242 -10.57 -2.95 -10.99
N ALA A 243 -11.60 -2.74 -10.16
CA ALA A 243 -12.49 -3.80 -9.70
C ALA A 243 -13.33 -4.40 -10.85
N ASN A 244 -14.06 -5.49 -10.56
CA ASN A 244 -14.92 -6.21 -11.50
C ASN A 244 -14.23 -6.75 -12.77
N ARG A 245 -12.92 -6.64 -12.83
CA ARG A 245 -12.07 -7.26 -13.85
C ARG A 245 -10.97 -8.05 -13.16
N PRO A 246 -10.70 -9.29 -13.59
CA PRO A 246 -9.61 -10.06 -12.99
C PRO A 246 -8.27 -9.39 -13.25
N PHE A 247 -7.35 -9.51 -12.32
CA PHE A 247 -5.94 -9.21 -12.54
C PHE A 247 -5.11 -10.41 -12.12
N THR A 248 -3.86 -10.47 -12.53
CA THR A 248 -2.98 -11.59 -12.24
C THR A 248 -1.77 -11.10 -11.44
N VAL A 249 -1.48 -11.78 -10.33
CA VAL A 249 -0.20 -11.67 -9.62
C VAL A 249 0.74 -12.73 -10.14
N CYS A 250 1.99 -12.35 -10.40
CA CYS A 250 3.01 -13.17 -11.03
C CYS A 250 4.30 -13.14 -10.21
N GLY A 251 5.06 -14.22 -10.27
CA GLY A 251 6.36 -14.32 -9.62
C GLY A 251 7.36 -15.11 -10.45
N LYS A 252 8.63 -14.71 -10.36
CA LYS A 252 9.77 -15.37 -10.98
C LYS A 252 10.94 -15.35 -10.02
N PRO A 253 11.31 -16.52 -9.41
CA PRO A 253 12.54 -16.64 -8.65
C PRO A 253 13.77 -16.35 -9.49
N SER A 254 14.81 -15.79 -8.88
CA SER A 254 16.15 -15.69 -9.47
C SER A 254 16.81 -17.09 -9.51
N ASP A 255 17.87 -17.22 -10.28
CA ASP A 255 18.58 -18.50 -10.45
C ASP A 255 19.21 -19.01 -9.14
N ASP A 256 19.45 -18.14 -8.17
CA ASP A 256 19.99 -18.50 -6.84
C ASP A 256 18.90 -18.65 -5.76
N ASP A 257 17.63 -18.55 -6.12
CA ASP A 257 16.45 -18.61 -5.26
C ASP A 257 16.44 -17.61 -4.09
N LYS A 258 17.32 -16.58 -4.12
CA LYS A 258 17.42 -15.59 -3.03
C LYS A 258 16.53 -14.38 -3.24
N THR A 259 16.19 -14.08 -4.47
CA THR A 259 15.31 -12.97 -4.81
C THR A 259 14.17 -13.46 -5.70
N ILE A 260 13.04 -12.78 -5.60
CA ILE A 260 11.87 -13.09 -6.40
C ILE A 260 11.38 -11.78 -7.03
N ASP A 261 11.40 -11.73 -8.34
CA ASP A 261 10.73 -10.68 -9.09
C ASP A 261 9.23 -10.93 -9.10
N LEU A 262 8.48 -9.92 -8.72
CA LEU A 262 7.03 -9.99 -8.57
C LEU A 262 6.36 -8.86 -9.35
N TRP A 263 5.22 -9.16 -9.97
CA TRP A 263 4.43 -8.13 -10.63
C TRP A 263 2.94 -8.47 -10.63
N ALA A 264 2.12 -7.43 -10.72
CA ALA A 264 0.72 -7.56 -11.02
C ALA A 264 0.45 -7.01 -12.43
N LYS A 265 -0.38 -7.72 -13.19
CA LYS A 265 -0.85 -7.31 -14.52
C LYS A 265 -2.37 -7.33 -14.59
N ASP A 266 -2.95 -6.35 -15.27
CA ASP A 266 -4.38 -6.28 -15.49
C ASP A 266 -4.86 -7.35 -16.50
N HIS A 267 -6.17 -7.37 -16.76
CA HIS A 267 -6.79 -8.34 -17.68
C HIS A 267 -6.34 -8.17 -19.15
N GLU A 268 -5.75 -7.02 -19.50
CA GLU A 268 -5.19 -6.73 -20.82
C GLU A 268 -3.69 -7.05 -20.92
N GLY A 269 -3.07 -7.46 -19.81
CA GLY A 269 -1.64 -7.78 -19.74
C GLY A 269 -0.72 -6.60 -19.44
N TYR A 270 -1.26 -5.45 -19.05
CA TYR A 270 -0.44 -4.29 -18.69
C TYR A 270 -0.01 -4.33 -17.22
N LEU A 271 1.23 -3.88 -16.99
CA LEU A 271 1.82 -3.80 -15.66
C LEU A 271 1.09 -2.80 -14.75
N THR A 272 0.60 -3.26 -13.60
CA THR A 272 -0.06 -2.40 -12.60
C THR A 272 0.78 -2.19 -11.35
N MET A 273 1.57 -3.18 -10.96
CA MET A 273 2.53 -3.10 -9.85
C MET A 273 3.75 -3.96 -10.16
N ARG A 274 4.92 -3.52 -9.75
CA ARG A 274 6.14 -4.32 -9.70
C ARG A 274 6.65 -4.39 -8.27
N ALA A 275 7.26 -5.50 -7.92
CA ALA A 275 7.86 -5.70 -6.61
C ALA A 275 9.04 -6.67 -6.69
N THR A 276 9.86 -6.67 -5.64
CA THR A 276 10.94 -7.62 -5.44
C THR A 276 10.93 -8.07 -4.00
N ALA A 277 11.04 -9.36 -3.76
CA ALA A 277 11.20 -9.94 -2.44
C ALA A 277 12.60 -10.56 -2.32
N ALA A 278 13.27 -10.38 -1.18
CA ALA A 278 14.48 -11.11 -0.83
C ALA A 278 14.14 -12.13 0.28
N LEU A 279 14.71 -13.31 0.16
CA LEU A 279 14.59 -14.40 1.13
C LEU A 279 15.80 -14.41 2.08
N ALA A 280 15.58 -14.85 3.32
CA ALA A 280 16.62 -14.99 4.33
C ALA A 280 17.53 -16.21 4.08
#